data_3c8f783c97fe912fdd6b6a9988ea208a
#
_entry.id   3c8f783c97fe912fdd6b6a9988ea208a
#
_cell.length_a   1.000
_cell.length_b   1.000
_cell.length_c   1.000
_cell.angle_alpha   90.00
_cell.angle_beta   90.00
_cell.angle_gamma   90.00
#
_symmetry.space_group_name_H-M   'P 1'
#
loop_
_entity.id
_entity.type
_entity.pdbx_description
1 polymer ?
#
loop_
_entity_poly.entity_id
_entity_poly.type
_entity_poly.pdbx_seq_one_letter_code
_entity_poly.pdbx_strand_id
1 'polypeptide(L)'
;MEGFTKIEYVPVPANFTYATAVGNGKVDLAIFGRSAAVAAIDAGRAFVILTGVHVGCWELFANERVNSVRDLKGKSIAVTGIGGVDHLWIASILGYVGVDPVKSVNWVPTKKLSESMRLYLEGKVDAFLAFPPQPQELHQKKIGRVIINTILDRPWSQYFCCMAGMPREFVAKYPVAAKRAIRALLKAADVCANEPERAARYLKAKGCETRYDVGLEVMKSLPYNHWRDWNPEDTLRFFAFRLHEVGIIKTPPNKIIAQGTDLRFLNELKKELKA
;
A
#
# COMPACT_ATOMS: atom_id res chain seq x y z
N MET A 1 13.85 -13.34 17.99
CA MET A 1 14.57 -12.35 17.16
C MET A 1 15.38 -13.11 16.12
N GLU A 2 15.43 -12.63 14.88
CA GLU A 2 16.09 -13.33 13.75
C GLU A 2 17.61 -13.07 13.68
N GLY A 3 18.23 -12.75 14.81
CA GLY A 3 19.68 -12.51 14.92
C GLY A 3 20.14 -11.08 14.63
N PHE A 4 19.19 -10.15 14.45
CA PHE A 4 19.53 -8.72 14.36
C PHE A 4 19.76 -8.16 15.76
N THR A 5 20.86 -7.43 15.93
CA THR A 5 21.23 -6.80 17.21
C THR A 5 20.55 -5.42 17.39
N LYS A 6 20.28 -4.74 16.27
CA LYS A 6 19.65 -3.41 16.25
C LYS A 6 18.76 -3.27 15.01
N ILE A 7 17.62 -2.60 15.18
CA ILE A 7 16.78 -2.12 14.08
C ILE A 7 16.69 -0.61 14.22
N GLU A 8 16.94 0.10 13.13
CA GLU A 8 16.84 1.55 13.08
C GLU A 8 15.68 1.96 12.16
N TYR A 9 14.77 2.76 12.70
CA TYR A 9 13.66 3.31 11.92
C TYR A 9 14.10 4.63 11.31
N VAL A 10 14.22 4.66 9.99
CA VAL A 10 14.67 5.83 9.24
C VAL A 10 13.47 6.64 8.76
N PRO A 11 13.31 7.89 9.19
CA PRO A 11 12.25 8.76 8.66
C PRO A 11 12.43 9.00 7.17
N VAL A 12 11.36 8.80 6.39
CA VAL A 12 11.35 9.10 4.96
C VAL A 12 10.71 10.46 4.74
N PRO A 13 11.39 11.41 4.07
CA PRO A 13 10.83 12.73 3.79
C PRO A 13 9.51 12.66 3.02
N ALA A 14 8.59 13.58 3.27
CA ALA A 14 7.24 13.59 2.70
C ALA A 14 7.19 13.62 1.16
N ASN A 15 8.23 14.11 0.52
CA ASN A 15 8.37 14.13 -0.94
C ASN A 15 8.91 12.82 -1.53
N PHE A 16 9.19 11.81 -0.71
CA PHE A 16 9.61 10.48 -1.16
C PHE A 16 8.56 9.43 -0.80
N THR A 17 8.34 8.47 -1.69
CA THR A 17 7.67 7.23 -1.32
C THR A 17 8.66 6.26 -0.65
N TYR A 18 8.18 5.34 0.17
CA TYR A 18 9.03 4.29 0.75
C TYR A 18 9.69 3.41 -0.34
N ALA A 19 9.00 3.18 -1.47
CA ALA A 19 9.57 2.49 -2.63
C ALA A 19 10.76 3.27 -3.24
N THR A 20 10.67 4.61 -3.28
CA THR A 20 11.78 5.45 -3.72
C THR A 20 12.94 5.45 -2.71
N ALA A 21 12.63 5.44 -1.42
CA ALA A 21 13.67 5.41 -0.37
C ALA A 21 14.51 4.13 -0.42
N VAL A 22 13.86 2.96 -0.55
CA VAL A 22 14.56 1.68 -0.68
C VAL A 22 15.32 1.58 -2.00
N GLY A 23 14.71 2.05 -3.09
CA GLY A 23 15.37 2.05 -4.42
C GLY A 23 16.57 2.99 -4.53
N ASN A 24 16.68 3.97 -3.65
CA ASN A 24 17.84 4.86 -3.52
C ASN A 24 18.86 4.39 -2.46
N GLY A 25 18.67 3.21 -1.86
CA GLY A 25 19.55 2.68 -0.83
C GLY A 25 19.56 3.46 0.50
N LYS A 26 18.54 4.30 0.75
CA LYS A 26 18.42 5.06 2.01
C LYS A 26 17.97 4.19 3.17
N VAL A 27 17.32 3.07 2.89
CA VAL A 27 16.87 2.08 3.85
C VAL A 27 17.09 0.68 3.26
N ASP A 28 17.41 -0.30 4.12
CA ASP A 28 17.66 -1.69 3.71
C ASP A 28 16.37 -2.47 3.47
N LEU A 29 15.27 -2.11 4.15
CA LEU A 29 13.96 -2.71 4.02
C LEU A 29 12.89 -1.63 4.12
N ALA A 30 11.91 -1.69 3.24
CA ALA A 30 10.69 -0.87 3.38
C ALA A 30 9.44 -1.67 3.04
N ILE A 31 8.31 -1.26 3.65
CA ILE A 31 6.97 -1.67 3.27
C ILE A 31 6.35 -0.50 2.49
N PHE A 32 5.79 -0.77 1.33
CA PHE A 32 5.27 0.25 0.43
C PHE A 32 4.03 -0.24 -0.33
N GLY A 33 3.23 0.72 -0.79
CA GLY A 33 2.05 0.42 -1.60
C GLY A 33 2.42 -0.05 -3.02
N ARG A 34 1.64 -0.95 -3.55
CA ARG A 34 1.80 -1.62 -4.85
C ARG A 34 1.95 -0.65 -6.04
N SER A 35 1.11 0.37 -6.13
CA SER A 35 1.16 1.34 -7.24
C SER A 35 2.43 2.19 -7.20
N ALA A 36 2.88 2.58 -5.99
CA ALA A 36 4.14 3.28 -5.81
C ALA A 36 5.36 2.41 -6.16
N ALA A 37 5.30 1.10 -5.87
CA ALA A 37 6.33 0.16 -6.29
C ALA A 37 6.45 0.10 -7.82
N VAL A 38 5.33 -0.04 -8.53
CA VAL A 38 5.28 -0.05 -9.99
C VAL A 38 5.90 1.22 -10.57
N ALA A 39 5.48 2.39 -10.09
CA ALA A 39 6.01 3.67 -10.57
C ALA A 39 7.51 3.86 -10.26
N ALA A 40 7.99 3.37 -9.11
CA ALA A 40 9.40 3.43 -8.76
C ALA A 40 10.26 2.51 -9.63
N ILE A 41 9.76 1.30 -9.98
CA ILE A 41 10.45 0.39 -10.91
C ILE A 41 10.50 0.99 -12.31
N ASP A 42 9.39 1.58 -12.81
CA ASP A 42 9.34 2.30 -14.09
C ASP A 42 10.36 3.44 -14.14
N ALA A 43 10.53 4.16 -13.03
CA ALA A 43 11.54 5.20 -12.86
C ALA A 43 12.98 4.66 -12.68
N GLY A 44 13.24 3.37 -12.88
CA GLY A 44 14.57 2.75 -12.84
C GLY A 44 15.15 2.58 -11.43
N ARG A 45 14.32 2.57 -10.36
CA ARG A 45 14.81 2.39 -8.99
C ARG A 45 15.25 0.95 -8.74
N ALA A 46 16.44 0.78 -8.16
CA ALA A 46 17.14 -0.50 -8.04
C ALA A 46 16.75 -1.27 -6.77
N PHE A 47 15.53 -1.76 -6.69
CA PHE A 47 15.06 -2.64 -5.60
C PHE A 47 14.30 -3.86 -6.13
N VAL A 48 14.05 -4.81 -5.27
CA VAL A 48 13.19 -5.97 -5.55
C VAL A 48 12.16 -6.16 -4.44
N ILE A 49 10.95 -6.53 -4.85
CA ILE A 49 9.87 -6.96 -3.99
C ILE A 49 10.15 -8.42 -3.59
N LEU A 50 10.11 -8.71 -2.30
CA LEU A 50 10.44 -9.99 -1.73
C LEU A 50 9.20 -10.74 -1.19
N THR A 51 8.15 -10.00 -0.80
CA THR A 51 6.89 -10.58 -0.30
C THR A 51 5.75 -9.57 -0.35
N GLY A 52 4.51 -10.07 -0.32
CA GLY A 52 3.34 -9.30 0.10
C GLY A 52 3.21 -9.30 1.62
N VAL A 53 2.54 -8.31 2.18
CA VAL A 53 2.38 -8.14 3.63
C VAL A 53 0.93 -8.32 4.05
N HIS A 54 0.02 -7.50 3.54
CA HIS A 54 -1.41 -7.57 3.83
C HIS A 54 -2.26 -7.06 2.67
N VAL A 55 -3.53 -7.36 2.72
CA VAL A 55 -4.57 -6.91 1.78
C VAL A 55 -5.33 -5.73 2.39
N GLY A 56 -5.95 -4.91 1.56
CA GLY A 56 -6.83 -3.83 2.02
C GLY A 56 -6.11 -2.59 2.53
N CYS A 57 -6.64 -1.97 3.54
CA CYS A 57 -6.27 -0.76 4.26
C CYS A 57 -6.70 0.59 3.66
N TRP A 58 -7.21 0.64 2.44
CA TRP A 58 -7.67 1.88 1.84
C TRP A 58 -9.18 1.84 1.57
N GLU A 59 -9.83 2.97 1.82
CA GLU A 59 -11.22 3.20 1.44
C GLU A 59 -11.34 4.50 0.67
N LEU A 60 -12.01 4.46 -0.48
CA LEU A 60 -12.31 5.63 -1.29
C LEU A 60 -13.63 6.22 -0.84
N PHE A 61 -13.56 7.32 -0.12
CA PHE A 61 -14.72 8.08 0.33
C PHE A 61 -15.14 9.10 -0.72
N ALA A 62 -16.45 9.25 -0.90
CA ALA A 62 -17.03 10.22 -1.78
C ALA A 62 -18.29 10.88 -1.16
N ASN A 63 -18.65 12.06 -1.67
CA ASN A 63 -19.87 12.75 -1.26
C ASN A 63 -21.12 12.09 -1.87
N GLU A 64 -22.30 12.54 -1.45
CA GLU A 64 -23.58 11.94 -1.84
C GLU A 64 -23.88 11.99 -3.35
N ARG A 65 -23.19 12.85 -4.11
CA ARG A 65 -23.34 12.99 -5.56
C ARG A 65 -22.57 11.95 -6.37
N VAL A 66 -21.77 11.12 -5.69
CA VAL A 66 -20.91 10.10 -6.29
C VAL A 66 -21.33 8.73 -5.76
N ASN A 67 -21.90 7.89 -6.61
CA ASN A 67 -22.40 6.56 -6.26
C ASN A 67 -21.44 5.45 -6.68
N SER A 68 -20.59 5.72 -7.66
CA SER A 68 -19.62 4.76 -8.21
C SER A 68 -18.34 5.45 -8.63
N VAL A 69 -17.31 4.68 -8.91
CA VAL A 69 -16.04 5.21 -9.43
C VAL A 69 -16.21 5.96 -10.76
N ARG A 70 -17.15 5.53 -11.62
CA ARG A 70 -17.41 6.21 -12.89
C ARG A 70 -17.95 7.63 -12.73
N ASP A 71 -18.66 7.89 -11.62
CA ASP A 71 -19.21 9.21 -11.31
C ASP A 71 -18.13 10.22 -10.88
N LEU A 72 -16.89 9.75 -10.66
CA LEU A 72 -15.74 10.63 -10.41
C LEU A 72 -15.31 11.43 -11.64
N LYS A 73 -15.82 11.10 -12.83
CA LYS A 73 -15.59 11.90 -14.03
C LYS A 73 -16.09 13.34 -13.81
N GLY A 74 -15.20 14.32 -14.02
CA GLY A 74 -15.45 15.75 -13.79
C GLY A 74 -15.44 16.19 -12.33
N LYS A 75 -15.16 15.26 -11.39
CA LYS A 75 -15.14 15.56 -9.95
C LYS A 75 -13.75 15.95 -9.45
N SER A 76 -13.73 16.58 -8.28
CA SER A 76 -12.51 16.95 -7.56
C SER A 76 -12.11 15.85 -6.57
N ILE A 77 -10.84 15.44 -6.63
CA ILE A 77 -10.31 14.36 -5.80
C ILE A 77 -9.06 14.87 -5.08
N ALA A 78 -9.08 14.85 -3.74
CA ALA A 78 -7.92 15.22 -2.95
C ALA A 78 -6.90 14.07 -2.91
N VAL A 79 -5.63 14.43 -3.16
CA VAL A 79 -4.48 13.51 -3.10
C VAL A 79 -3.28 14.18 -2.43
N THR A 80 -2.41 13.40 -1.80
CA THR A 80 -1.22 13.95 -1.11
C THR A 80 -0.17 14.51 -2.07
N GLY A 81 -0.33 14.24 -3.36
CA GLY A 81 0.48 14.78 -4.45
C GLY A 81 0.32 13.97 -5.72
N ILE A 82 0.55 14.61 -6.85
CA ILE A 82 0.59 13.92 -8.15
C ILE A 82 1.78 12.96 -8.16
N GLY A 83 1.55 11.70 -8.55
CA GLY A 83 2.56 10.62 -8.43
C GLY A 83 2.67 10.03 -7.02
N GLY A 84 1.93 10.55 -6.04
CA GLY A 84 1.82 9.96 -4.71
C GLY A 84 1.07 8.62 -4.68
N VAL A 85 1.13 7.93 -3.55
CA VAL A 85 0.54 6.58 -3.41
C VAL A 85 -0.96 6.58 -3.67
N ASP A 86 -1.68 7.53 -3.08
CA ASP A 86 -3.12 7.73 -3.23
C ASP A 86 -3.51 8.12 -4.66
N HIS A 87 -2.77 9.05 -5.29
CA HIS A 87 -2.98 9.42 -6.68
C HIS A 87 -2.83 8.20 -7.61
N LEU A 88 -1.70 7.49 -7.54
CA LEU A 88 -1.42 6.33 -8.39
C LEU A 88 -2.46 5.22 -8.19
N TRP A 89 -2.93 5.06 -6.96
CA TRP A 89 -3.93 4.06 -6.65
C TRP A 89 -5.30 4.42 -7.25
N ILE A 90 -5.79 5.65 -7.03
CA ILE A 90 -7.06 6.11 -7.61
C ILE A 90 -6.98 6.12 -9.14
N ALA A 91 -5.85 6.52 -9.72
CA ALA A 91 -5.64 6.47 -11.17
C ALA A 91 -5.76 5.04 -11.72
N SER A 92 -5.22 4.03 -11.01
CA SER A 92 -5.38 2.62 -11.37
C SER A 92 -6.85 2.18 -11.37
N ILE A 93 -7.64 2.68 -10.40
CA ILE A 93 -9.08 2.36 -10.30
C ILE A 93 -9.86 3.04 -11.43
N LEU A 94 -9.59 4.31 -11.68
CA LEU A 94 -10.23 5.05 -12.78
C LEU A 94 -9.96 4.37 -14.12
N GLY A 95 -8.70 3.99 -14.38
CA GLY A 95 -8.34 3.23 -15.58
C GLY A 95 -9.07 1.90 -15.69
N TYR A 96 -9.23 1.18 -14.58
CA TYR A 96 -9.98 -0.09 -14.58
C TYR A 96 -11.44 0.05 -15.02
N VAL A 97 -12.09 1.16 -14.70
CA VAL A 97 -13.48 1.42 -15.11
C VAL A 97 -13.60 2.23 -16.40
N GLY A 98 -12.48 2.48 -17.09
CA GLY A 98 -12.46 3.20 -18.37
C GLY A 98 -12.57 4.73 -18.26
N VAL A 99 -12.23 5.30 -17.10
CA VAL A 99 -12.15 6.75 -16.89
C VAL A 99 -10.69 7.18 -17.00
N ASP A 100 -10.39 8.13 -17.89
CA ASP A 100 -9.05 8.69 -18.07
C ASP A 100 -8.65 9.52 -16.82
N PRO A 101 -7.67 9.07 -16.02
CA PRO A 101 -7.30 9.78 -14.79
C PRO A 101 -6.56 11.09 -15.05
N VAL A 102 -6.04 11.31 -16.25
CA VAL A 102 -5.27 12.51 -16.60
C VAL A 102 -6.19 13.63 -17.03
N LYS A 103 -7.23 13.31 -17.82
CA LYS A 103 -8.10 14.31 -18.47
C LYS A 103 -9.46 14.45 -17.83
N SER A 104 -9.92 13.44 -17.09
CA SER A 104 -11.33 13.34 -16.70
C SER A 104 -11.61 13.68 -15.24
N VAL A 105 -10.61 13.99 -14.42
CA VAL A 105 -10.79 14.33 -13.01
C VAL A 105 -9.96 15.56 -12.63
N ASN A 106 -10.42 16.28 -11.61
CA ASN A 106 -9.73 17.46 -11.08
C ASN A 106 -8.95 17.05 -9.83
N TRP A 107 -7.65 16.83 -9.97
CA TRP A 107 -6.78 16.51 -8.85
C TRP A 107 -6.54 17.74 -7.99
N VAL A 108 -6.74 17.60 -6.67
CA VAL A 108 -6.48 18.64 -5.66
C VAL A 108 -5.31 18.18 -4.78
N PRO A 109 -4.07 18.60 -5.08
CA PRO A 109 -2.90 18.21 -4.28
C PRO A 109 -2.98 18.81 -2.87
N THR A 110 -2.70 17.96 -1.88
CA THR A 110 -2.53 18.32 -0.47
C THR A 110 -1.13 17.88 -0.01
N LYS A 111 -0.72 18.24 1.20
CA LYS A 111 0.58 17.80 1.73
C LYS A 111 0.46 16.56 2.64
N LYS A 112 -0.74 16.27 3.14
CA LYS A 112 -1.00 15.23 4.14
C LYS A 112 -2.39 14.63 3.94
N LEU A 113 -2.56 13.36 4.27
CA LEU A 113 -3.87 12.68 4.27
C LEU A 113 -4.90 13.38 5.18
N SER A 114 -4.47 13.95 6.31
CA SER A 114 -5.35 14.72 7.19
C SER A 114 -5.90 15.98 6.53
N GLU A 115 -5.14 16.60 5.64
CA GLU A 115 -5.61 17.75 4.85
C GLU A 115 -6.61 17.31 3.77
N SER A 116 -6.37 16.18 3.10
CA SER A 116 -7.32 15.59 2.14
C SER A 116 -8.67 15.31 2.82
N MET A 117 -8.65 14.69 4.00
CA MET A 117 -9.85 14.45 4.80
C MET A 117 -10.54 15.75 5.22
N ARG A 118 -9.80 16.77 5.65
CA ARG A 118 -10.35 18.07 6.01
C ARG A 118 -11.08 18.75 4.84
N LEU A 119 -10.44 18.78 3.65
CA LEU A 119 -11.07 19.36 2.44
C LEU A 119 -12.36 18.61 2.06
N TYR A 120 -12.36 17.29 2.23
CA TYR A 120 -13.55 16.47 2.00
C TYR A 120 -14.67 16.81 3.01
N LEU A 121 -14.37 16.91 4.29
CA LEU A 121 -15.34 17.27 5.33
C LEU A 121 -15.90 18.70 5.15
N GLU A 122 -15.12 19.61 4.61
CA GLU A 122 -15.52 20.98 4.27
C GLU A 122 -16.30 21.06 2.94
N GLY A 123 -16.51 19.94 2.25
CA GLY A 123 -17.19 19.90 0.94
C GLY A 123 -16.42 20.56 -0.21
N LYS A 124 -15.12 20.81 -0.04
CA LYS A 124 -14.22 21.42 -1.04
C LYS A 124 -13.74 20.46 -2.11
N VAL A 125 -13.84 19.17 -1.85
CA VAL A 125 -13.55 18.09 -2.80
C VAL A 125 -14.66 17.05 -2.77
N ASP A 126 -14.86 16.34 -3.88
CA ASP A 126 -15.91 15.33 -4.00
C ASP A 126 -15.49 13.97 -3.43
N ALA A 127 -14.19 13.66 -3.44
CA ALA A 127 -13.67 12.38 -2.98
C ALA A 127 -12.23 12.50 -2.43
N PHE A 128 -11.84 11.53 -1.63
CA PHE A 128 -10.46 11.31 -1.20
C PHE A 128 -10.23 9.85 -0.79
N LEU A 129 -8.99 9.41 -0.80
CA LEU A 129 -8.60 8.09 -0.34
C LEU A 129 -8.22 8.13 1.13
N ALA A 130 -8.97 7.44 1.97
CA ALA A 130 -8.73 7.35 3.40
C ALA A 130 -7.85 6.15 3.74
N PHE A 131 -6.94 6.35 4.69
CA PHE A 131 -6.05 5.34 5.27
C PHE A 131 -6.23 5.31 6.79
N PRO A 132 -6.16 4.14 7.45
CA PRO A 132 -6.32 4.07 8.89
C PRO A 132 -5.45 5.08 9.65
N PRO A 133 -6.01 5.79 10.65
CA PRO A 133 -7.31 5.55 11.28
C PRO A 133 -8.50 6.36 10.69
N GLN A 134 -8.34 7.06 9.59
CA GLN A 134 -9.38 7.93 9.02
C GLN A 134 -10.69 7.20 8.67
N PRO A 135 -10.67 5.99 8.04
CA PRO A 135 -11.91 5.26 7.78
C PRO A 135 -12.70 4.99 9.06
N GLN A 136 -12.03 4.54 10.13
CA GLN A 136 -12.67 4.26 11.42
C GLN A 136 -13.32 5.52 12.01
N GLU A 137 -12.66 6.66 11.92
CA GLU A 137 -13.21 7.95 12.39
C GLU A 137 -14.46 8.37 11.60
N LEU A 138 -14.43 8.19 10.29
CA LEU A 138 -15.56 8.54 9.42
C LEU A 138 -16.75 7.59 9.62
N HIS A 139 -16.49 6.29 9.76
CA HIS A 139 -17.52 5.29 10.05
C HIS A 139 -18.20 5.55 11.41
N GLN A 140 -17.43 5.82 12.47
CA GLN A 140 -17.97 6.16 13.79
C GLN A 140 -18.85 7.40 13.75
N LYS A 141 -18.51 8.39 12.94
CA LYS A 141 -19.28 9.63 12.75
C LYS A 141 -20.40 9.51 11.72
N LYS A 142 -20.50 8.40 11.01
CA LYS A 142 -21.43 8.18 9.89
C LYS A 142 -21.32 9.27 8.81
N ILE A 143 -20.09 9.68 8.48
CA ILE A 143 -19.82 10.72 7.50
C ILE A 143 -19.30 10.10 6.20
N GLY A 144 -19.90 10.52 5.09
CA GLY A 144 -19.50 10.13 3.75
C GLY A 144 -19.98 8.75 3.33
N ARG A 145 -19.68 8.43 2.08
CA ARG A 145 -19.96 7.11 1.47
C ARG A 145 -18.67 6.49 1.03
N VAL A 146 -18.47 5.23 1.33
CA VAL A 146 -17.39 4.41 0.76
C VAL A 146 -17.87 3.89 -0.60
N ILE A 147 -17.17 4.27 -1.67
CA ILE A 147 -17.43 3.78 -3.03
C ILE A 147 -16.46 2.67 -3.44
N ILE A 148 -15.36 2.50 -2.72
CA ILE A 148 -14.49 1.32 -2.76
C ILE A 148 -13.92 1.05 -1.38
N ASN A 149 -14.05 -0.21 -0.95
CA ASN A 149 -13.33 -0.77 0.19
C ASN A 149 -12.37 -1.86 -0.31
N THR A 150 -11.07 -1.65 -0.16
CA THR A 150 -10.06 -2.55 -0.71
C THR A 150 -9.94 -3.89 0.01
N ILE A 151 -10.59 -4.05 1.15
CA ILE A 151 -10.68 -5.32 1.87
C ILE A 151 -11.81 -6.18 1.29
N LEU A 152 -12.91 -5.55 0.86
CA LEU A 152 -14.15 -6.23 0.50
C LEU A 152 -14.38 -6.31 -1.01
N ASP A 153 -14.10 -5.22 -1.73
CA ASP A 153 -14.50 -5.07 -3.12
C ASP A 153 -13.53 -5.72 -4.09
N ARG A 154 -14.04 -6.56 -4.98
CA ARG A 154 -13.29 -7.11 -6.11
C ARG A 154 -13.14 -6.06 -7.22
N PRO A 155 -12.01 -6.08 -7.95
CA PRO A 155 -10.89 -7.00 -7.82
C PRO A 155 -9.87 -6.61 -6.72
N TRP A 156 -10.03 -5.47 -6.06
CA TRP A 156 -9.03 -4.85 -5.18
C TRP A 156 -8.67 -5.73 -3.98
N SER A 157 -9.68 -6.43 -3.43
CA SER A 157 -9.54 -7.37 -2.31
C SER A 157 -8.80 -8.66 -2.65
N GLN A 158 -8.39 -8.85 -3.91
CA GLN A 158 -7.64 -10.02 -4.37
C GLN A 158 -6.14 -9.75 -4.52
N TYR A 159 -5.68 -8.56 -4.13
CA TYR A 159 -4.28 -8.13 -4.30
C TYR A 159 -3.71 -7.58 -3.01
N PHE A 160 -2.41 -7.76 -2.81
CA PHE A 160 -1.73 -7.13 -1.68
C PHE A 160 -1.84 -5.61 -1.76
N CYS A 161 -2.17 -4.99 -0.65
CA CYS A 161 -2.11 -3.54 -0.49
C CYS A 161 -0.68 -3.08 -0.35
N CYS A 162 0.02 -3.71 0.59
CA CYS A 162 1.40 -3.42 0.89
C CYS A 162 2.30 -4.61 0.59
N MET A 163 3.47 -4.33 0.07
CA MET A 163 4.53 -5.29 -0.23
C MET A 163 5.83 -4.82 0.43
N ALA A 164 6.73 -5.76 0.71
CA ALA A 164 8.03 -5.48 1.27
C ALA A 164 9.14 -5.73 0.26
N GLY A 165 10.12 -4.84 0.23
CA GLY A 165 11.25 -4.93 -0.67
C GLY A 165 12.54 -4.37 -0.09
N MET A 166 13.65 -4.70 -0.74
CA MET A 166 15.01 -4.33 -0.39
C MET A 166 15.78 -3.85 -1.63
N PRO A 167 16.85 -3.04 -1.46
CA PRO A 167 17.76 -2.74 -2.56
C PRO A 167 18.30 -4.02 -3.19
N ARG A 168 18.34 -4.09 -4.51
CA ARG A 168 18.84 -5.26 -5.24
C ARG A 168 20.26 -5.64 -4.83
N GLU A 169 21.11 -4.64 -4.65
CA GLU A 169 22.49 -4.84 -4.22
C GLU A 169 22.57 -5.44 -2.81
N PHE A 170 21.72 -4.97 -1.88
CA PHE A 170 21.66 -5.53 -0.53
C PHE A 170 21.27 -7.01 -0.56
N VAL A 171 20.25 -7.37 -1.36
CA VAL A 171 19.81 -8.77 -1.51
C VAL A 171 20.90 -9.66 -2.09
N ALA A 172 21.65 -9.15 -3.07
CA ALA A 172 22.77 -9.88 -3.67
C ALA A 172 23.94 -10.05 -2.70
N LYS A 173 24.29 -9.01 -1.96
CA LYS A 173 25.46 -9.00 -1.05
C LYS A 173 25.20 -9.72 0.28
N TYR A 174 23.95 -9.64 0.79
CA TYR A 174 23.58 -10.14 2.10
C TYR A 174 22.33 -11.05 2.06
N PRO A 175 22.31 -12.14 1.26
CA PRO A 175 21.10 -12.95 1.05
C PRO A 175 20.57 -13.59 2.33
N VAL A 176 21.45 -13.98 3.26
CA VAL A 176 21.06 -14.55 4.56
C VAL A 176 20.35 -13.49 5.43
N ALA A 177 20.88 -12.28 5.48
CA ALA A 177 20.24 -11.19 6.23
C ALA A 177 18.89 -10.80 5.59
N ALA A 178 18.82 -10.71 4.26
CA ALA A 178 17.58 -10.45 3.54
C ALA A 178 16.50 -11.52 3.87
N LYS A 179 16.82 -12.79 3.77
CA LYS A 179 15.90 -13.89 4.12
C LYS A 179 15.44 -13.81 5.59
N ARG A 180 16.35 -13.55 6.53
CA ARG A 180 16.03 -13.42 7.96
C ARG A 180 15.10 -12.23 8.23
N ALA A 181 15.32 -11.10 7.57
CA ALA A 181 14.45 -9.92 7.71
C ALA A 181 13.04 -10.20 7.18
N ILE A 182 12.91 -10.85 6.02
CA ILE A 182 11.60 -11.27 5.49
C ILE A 182 10.93 -12.28 6.41
N ARG A 183 11.66 -13.25 6.96
CA ARG A 183 11.12 -14.20 7.94
C ARG A 183 10.58 -13.49 9.19
N ALA A 184 11.30 -12.50 9.71
CA ALA A 184 10.83 -11.70 10.84
C ALA A 184 9.52 -10.96 10.50
N LEU A 185 9.42 -10.39 9.29
CA LEU A 185 8.23 -9.69 8.82
C LEU A 185 7.03 -10.63 8.69
N LEU A 186 7.21 -11.81 8.09
CA LEU A 186 6.15 -12.81 7.93
C LEU A 186 5.65 -13.35 9.29
N LYS A 187 6.56 -13.60 10.25
CA LYS A 187 6.17 -13.94 11.62
C LYS A 187 5.41 -12.81 12.32
N ALA A 188 5.76 -11.55 12.06
CA ALA A 188 5.02 -10.41 12.57
C ALA A 188 3.62 -10.31 11.93
N ALA A 189 3.49 -10.61 10.64
CA ALA A 189 2.20 -10.71 9.97
C ALA A 189 1.31 -11.80 10.59
N ASP A 190 1.90 -12.95 10.97
CA ASP A 190 1.18 -14.00 11.69
C ASP A 190 0.70 -13.55 13.07
N VAL A 191 1.51 -12.79 13.80
CA VAL A 191 1.07 -12.19 15.08
C VAL A 191 -0.07 -11.22 14.86
N CYS A 192 -0.02 -10.38 13.81
CA CYS A 192 -1.12 -9.47 13.49
C CYS A 192 -2.41 -10.23 13.14
N ALA A 193 -2.31 -11.34 12.41
CA ALA A 193 -3.46 -12.16 12.03
C ALA A 193 -4.08 -12.95 13.19
N ASN A 194 -3.23 -13.56 14.04
CA ASN A 194 -3.68 -14.52 15.03
C ASN A 194 -3.79 -13.95 16.45
N GLU A 195 -3.11 -12.84 16.74
CA GLU A 195 -3.04 -12.19 18.05
C GLU A 195 -3.29 -10.67 17.93
N PRO A 196 -4.42 -10.22 17.32
CA PRO A 196 -4.66 -8.81 17.03
C PRO A 196 -4.64 -7.91 18.27
N GLU A 197 -5.07 -8.42 19.44
CA GLU A 197 -5.00 -7.71 20.71
C GLU A 197 -3.56 -7.45 21.15
N ARG A 198 -2.67 -8.41 20.94
CA ARG A 198 -1.23 -8.27 21.24
C ARG A 198 -0.60 -7.25 20.31
N ALA A 199 -0.92 -7.29 19.01
CA ALA A 199 -0.45 -6.35 18.02
C ALA A 199 -0.92 -4.92 18.35
N ALA A 200 -2.21 -4.72 18.69
CA ALA A 200 -2.76 -3.43 19.05
C ALA A 200 -2.12 -2.86 20.33
N ARG A 201 -1.89 -3.69 21.37
CA ARG A 201 -1.14 -3.26 22.57
C ARG A 201 0.27 -2.81 22.25
N TYR A 202 0.95 -3.53 21.34
CA TYR A 202 2.30 -3.17 20.92
C TYR A 202 2.32 -1.83 20.16
N LEU A 203 1.39 -1.59 19.24
CA LEU A 203 1.25 -0.32 18.54
C LEU A 203 1.07 0.85 19.50
N LYS A 204 0.19 0.69 20.50
CA LYS A 204 -0.03 1.68 21.55
C LYS A 204 1.24 1.95 22.37
N ALA A 205 1.91 0.89 22.82
CA ALA A 205 3.14 0.99 23.61
C ALA A 205 4.30 1.66 22.85
N LYS A 206 4.30 1.56 21.50
CA LYS A 206 5.29 2.21 20.63
C LYS A 206 4.87 3.62 20.16
N GLY A 207 3.69 4.08 20.54
CA GLY A 207 3.17 5.38 20.12
C GLY A 207 2.78 5.47 18.64
N CYS A 208 2.66 4.31 17.95
CA CYS A 208 2.24 4.27 16.55
C CYS A 208 0.74 4.58 16.40
N GLU A 209 -0.08 4.12 17.32
CA GLU A 209 -1.49 4.48 17.49
C GLU A 209 -1.77 4.58 18.98
N THR A 210 -2.29 5.72 19.42
CA THR A 210 -2.52 5.99 20.85
C THR A 210 -3.87 5.43 21.34
N ARG A 211 -4.82 5.25 20.44
CA ARG A 211 -6.17 4.72 20.71
C ARG A 211 -6.16 3.22 20.50
N TYR A 212 -6.19 2.47 21.59
CA TYR A 212 -6.14 1.01 21.55
C TYR A 212 -7.30 0.37 20.77
N ASP A 213 -8.52 0.89 20.95
CA ASP A 213 -9.72 0.43 20.29
C ASP A 213 -9.63 0.55 18.77
N VAL A 214 -9.16 1.69 18.27
CA VAL A 214 -8.93 1.93 16.84
C VAL A 214 -7.82 1.02 16.30
N GLY A 215 -6.70 0.90 17.01
CA GLY A 215 -5.62 0.00 16.64
C GLY A 215 -6.08 -1.46 16.56
N LEU A 216 -6.92 -1.89 17.49
CA LEU A 216 -7.50 -3.23 17.51
C LEU A 216 -8.46 -3.45 16.34
N GLU A 217 -9.33 -2.48 16.05
CA GLU A 217 -10.24 -2.55 14.91
C GLU A 217 -9.46 -2.70 13.59
N VAL A 218 -8.41 -1.90 13.40
CA VAL A 218 -7.52 -2.01 12.22
C VAL A 218 -6.87 -3.39 12.16
N MET A 219 -6.29 -3.90 13.26
CA MET A 219 -5.65 -5.23 13.27
C MET A 219 -6.63 -6.36 12.94
N LYS A 220 -7.88 -6.28 13.40
CA LYS A 220 -8.91 -7.29 13.10
C LYS A 220 -9.46 -7.19 11.68
N SER A 221 -9.43 -6.03 11.06
CA SER A 221 -9.98 -5.81 9.72
C SER A 221 -9.04 -6.23 8.60
N LEU A 222 -7.72 -6.21 8.82
CA LEU A 222 -6.74 -6.46 7.77
C LEU A 222 -6.32 -7.93 7.68
N PRO A 223 -6.45 -8.58 6.50
CA PRO A 223 -5.97 -9.94 6.30
C PRO A 223 -4.44 -9.96 6.15
N TYR A 224 -3.73 -10.41 7.17
CA TYR A 224 -2.26 -10.50 7.19
C TYR A 224 -1.70 -11.86 6.77
N ASN A 225 -2.56 -12.87 6.56
CA ASN A 225 -2.15 -14.26 6.32
C ASN A 225 -2.00 -14.65 4.85
N HIS A 226 -2.46 -13.83 3.90
CA HIS A 226 -2.43 -14.16 2.47
C HIS A 226 -1.04 -14.26 1.84
N TRP A 227 0.02 -13.90 2.55
CA TRP A 227 1.38 -14.15 2.08
C TRP A 227 1.65 -15.64 1.84
N ARG A 228 0.88 -16.53 2.47
CA ARG A 228 0.98 -17.98 2.31
C ARG A 228 0.48 -18.46 0.95
N ASP A 229 -0.65 -17.90 0.51
CA ASP A 229 -1.41 -18.43 -0.62
C ASP A 229 -1.14 -17.63 -1.90
N TRP A 230 -0.97 -16.32 -1.77
CA TRP A 230 -0.91 -15.42 -2.92
C TRP A 230 0.49 -15.20 -3.44
N ASN A 231 0.56 -14.93 -4.77
CA ASN A 231 1.79 -14.52 -5.43
C ASN A 231 1.86 -12.99 -5.52
N PRO A 232 2.89 -12.32 -4.93
CA PRO A 232 3.08 -10.87 -5.07
C PRO A 232 3.21 -10.39 -6.51
N GLU A 233 3.66 -11.25 -7.44
CA GLU A 233 3.73 -10.91 -8.87
C GLU A 233 2.37 -10.62 -9.48
N ASP A 234 1.30 -11.31 -9.06
CA ASP A 234 -0.04 -11.06 -9.58
C ASP A 234 -0.53 -9.67 -9.22
N THR A 235 -0.19 -9.21 -8.00
CA THR A 235 -0.42 -7.83 -7.58
C THR A 235 0.33 -6.85 -8.46
N LEU A 236 1.63 -7.06 -8.63
CA LEU A 236 2.46 -6.17 -9.42
C LEU A 236 1.99 -6.13 -10.88
N ARG A 237 1.66 -7.28 -11.44
CA ARG A 237 1.11 -7.44 -12.80
C ARG A 237 -0.16 -6.64 -13.00
N PHE A 238 -1.14 -6.81 -12.11
CA PHE A 238 -2.42 -6.09 -12.20
C PHE A 238 -2.22 -4.57 -12.21
N PHE A 239 -1.46 -4.04 -11.24
CA PHE A 239 -1.26 -2.60 -11.15
C PHE A 239 -0.35 -2.04 -12.24
N ALA A 240 0.64 -2.79 -12.70
CA ALA A 240 1.46 -2.40 -13.84
C ALA A 240 0.62 -2.29 -15.12
N PHE A 241 -0.29 -3.24 -15.38
CA PHE A 241 -1.21 -3.14 -16.51
C PHE A 241 -2.08 -1.88 -16.42
N ARG A 242 -2.70 -1.63 -15.27
CA ARG A 242 -3.59 -0.46 -15.10
C ARG A 242 -2.86 0.87 -15.29
N LEU A 243 -1.69 1.02 -14.68
CA LEU A 243 -0.90 2.25 -14.82
C LEU A 243 -0.32 2.43 -16.24
N HIS A 244 0.02 1.34 -16.92
CA HIS A 244 0.48 1.37 -18.31
C HIS A 244 -0.65 1.76 -19.29
N GLU A 245 -1.83 1.18 -19.14
CA GLU A 245 -3.00 1.48 -19.97
C GLU A 245 -3.39 2.97 -19.92
N VAL A 246 -3.29 3.60 -18.76
CA VAL A 246 -3.59 5.02 -18.59
C VAL A 246 -2.39 5.93 -18.86
N GLY A 247 -1.27 5.39 -19.32
CA GLY A 247 -0.07 6.14 -19.73
C GLY A 247 0.74 6.75 -18.59
N ILE A 248 0.51 6.33 -17.32
CA ILE A 248 1.26 6.82 -16.15
C ILE A 248 2.66 6.21 -16.10
N ILE A 249 2.81 4.96 -16.52
CA ILE A 249 4.12 4.31 -16.70
C ILE A 249 4.35 3.97 -18.17
N LYS A 250 5.63 3.87 -18.54
CA LYS A 250 6.07 3.58 -19.92
C LYS A 250 6.60 2.16 -20.09
N THR A 251 7.16 1.59 -19.03
CA THR A 251 7.74 0.24 -19.06
C THR A 251 6.64 -0.81 -19.19
N PRO A 252 6.75 -1.76 -20.12
CA PRO A 252 5.78 -2.85 -20.26
C PRO A 252 5.63 -3.66 -18.96
N PRO A 253 4.41 -4.11 -18.62
CA PRO A 253 4.13 -4.79 -17.36
C PRO A 253 5.00 -6.02 -17.08
N ASN A 254 5.27 -6.86 -18.09
CA ASN A 254 6.15 -8.01 -17.95
C ASN A 254 7.59 -7.63 -17.58
N LYS A 255 8.09 -6.51 -18.07
CA LYS A 255 9.41 -5.99 -17.72
C LYS A 255 9.44 -5.43 -16.29
N ILE A 256 8.37 -4.75 -15.86
CA ILE A 256 8.19 -4.32 -14.44
C ILE A 256 8.30 -5.52 -13.49
N ILE A 257 7.62 -6.63 -13.82
CA ILE A 257 7.63 -7.84 -12.99
C ILE A 257 9.03 -8.45 -12.95
N ALA A 258 9.64 -8.69 -14.12
CA ALA A 258 10.96 -9.32 -14.23
C ALA A 258 12.06 -8.51 -13.52
N GLN A 259 11.93 -7.19 -13.52
CA GLN A 259 12.88 -6.30 -12.84
C GLN A 259 12.55 -6.06 -11.37
N GLY A 260 11.28 -6.19 -10.98
CA GLY A 260 10.77 -5.74 -9.68
C GLY A 260 10.60 -6.84 -8.65
N THR A 261 10.82 -8.12 -8.96
CA THR A 261 10.55 -9.23 -8.02
C THR A 261 11.76 -10.15 -7.82
N ASP A 262 11.90 -10.66 -6.60
CA ASP A 262 12.78 -11.79 -6.26
C ASP A 262 12.10 -12.61 -5.15
N LEU A 263 11.31 -13.59 -5.53
CA LEU A 263 10.48 -14.36 -4.60
C LEU A 263 11.15 -15.64 -4.08
N ARG A 264 12.45 -15.87 -4.36
CA ARG A 264 13.15 -17.09 -3.91
C ARG A 264 13.05 -17.29 -2.40
N PHE A 265 13.24 -16.23 -1.61
CA PHE A 265 13.16 -16.33 -0.15
C PHE A 265 11.74 -16.58 0.35
N LEU A 266 10.72 -15.96 -0.27
CA LEU A 266 9.33 -16.23 0.06
C LEU A 266 8.99 -17.70 -0.19
N ASN A 267 9.42 -18.26 -1.32
CA ASN A 267 9.15 -19.66 -1.69
C ASN A 267 9.82 -20.65 -0.71
N GLU A 268 11.04 -20.34 -0.25
CA GLU A 268 11.71 -21.11 0.79
C GLU A 268 10.99 -20.97 2.14
N LEU A 269 10.64 -19.75 2.53
CA LEU A 269 10.00 -19.47 3.82
C LEU A 269 8.58 -20.05 3.91
N LYS A 270 7.84 -20.13 2.82
CA LYS A 270 6.56 -20.85 2.77
C LYS A 270 6.74 -22.30 3.19
N LYS A 271 7.79 -22.98 2.72
CA LYS A 271 8.12 -24.37 3.11
C LYS A 271 8.57 -24.46 4.58
N GLU A 272 9.44 -23.54 5.03
CA GLU A 272 9.97 -23.53 6.39
C GLU A 272 8.89 -23.23 7.45
N LEU A 273 7.98 -22.32 7.15
CA LEU A 273 6.91 -21.89 8.05
C LEU A 273 5.62 -22.70 7.91
N LYS A 274 5.67 -23.81 7.15
CA LYS A 274 4.54 -24.72 6.91
C LYS A 274 3.29 -23.95 6.40
N ALA A 275 3.50 -23.11 5.43
CA ALA A 275 2.43 -22.35 4.79
C ALA A 275 1.69 -23.23 3.77
#